data_cf05d9a58cba75af900167f8acc32021
#
_entry.id   cf05d9a58cba75af900167f8acc32021
#
_cell.length_a   1.000
_cell.length_b   1.000
_cell.length_c   1.000
_cell.angle_alpha   90.00
_cell.angle_beta   90.00
_cell.angle_gamma   90.00
#
_symmetry.space_group_name_H-M   'P 1'
#
loop_
_entity.id
_entity.type
_entity.pdbx_description
1 polymer ?
#
loop_
_entity_poly.entity_id
_entity_poly.type
_entity_poly.pdbx_seq_one_letter_code
_entity_poly.pdbx_strand_id
1 'polypeptide(L)'
;VNIGSVAGAVAIPFQAYYSAAKSALCAYTLALANEVRPFGITAVCIQPGDIRTGFTAAREKTILGDDVYGGRIARSVAGMERDEQNGMSPETAARYIAGVADSRDKKPVRTVGFSYKLVCVLAKLLPVRAVNRLVGRLYAE
;
A
#
# COMPACT_ATOMS: atom_id res chain seq x y z
N VAL A 1 -7.26 12.64 7.57
CA VAL A 1 -7.12 11.44 6.73
C VAL A 1 -5.70 11.41 6.16
N ASN A 2 -5.00 10.29 6.33
CA ASN A 2 -3.68 10.04 5.79
C ASN A 2 -3.75 8.94 4.71
N ILE A 3 -3.03 9.12 3.61
CA ILE A 3 -3.04 8.17 2.49
C ILE A 3 -1.82 7.24 2.59
N GLY A 4 -2.05 6.08 3.19
CA GLY A 4 -1.11 4.99 3.26
C GLY A 4 -0.99 4.22 1.93
N SER A 5 -0.80 2.91 2.03
CA SER A 5 -0.83 1.95 0.91
C SER A 5 -0.94 0.52 1.47
N VAL A 6 -1.45 -0.40 0.68
CA VAL A 6 -1.34 -1.85 0.95
C VAL A 6 0.12 -2.27 1.06
N ALA A 7 1.02 -1.63 0.30
CA ALA A 7 2.47 -1.85 0.40
C ALA A 7 3.07 -1.46 1.78
N GLY A 8 2.35 -0.69 2.60
CA GLY A 8 2.71 -0.44 4.00
C GLY A 8 2.30 -1.57 4.95
N ALA A 9 1.36 -2.42 4.55
CA ALA A 9 0.94 -3.60 5.31
C ALA A 9 1.67 -4.88 4.84
N VAL A 10 2.00 -4.94 3.55
CA VAL A 10 2.72 -6.05 2.92
C VAL A 10 3.90 -5.47 2.15
N ALA A 11 5.12 -5.66 2.68
CA ALA A 11 6.33 -5.08 2.10
C ALA A 11 6.65 -5.69 0.73
N ILE A 12 6.89 -4.84 -0.26
CA ILE A 12 7.14 -5.24 -1.64
C ILE A 12 8.63 -5.15 -1.94
N PRO A 13 9.26 -6.21 -2.49
CA PRO A 13 10.64 -6.20 -2.93
C PRO A 13 10.91 -5.06 -3.93
N PHE A 14 12.11 -4.52 -3.90
CA PHE A 14 12.58 -3.38 -4.70
C PHE A 14 11.80 -2.07 -4.50
N GLN A 15 10.88 -2.05 -3.51
CA GLN A 15 10.17 -0.88 -3.01
C GLN A 15 10.31 -0.72 -1.48
N ALA A 16 11.43 -1.12 -0.90
CA ALA A 16 11.62 -1.14 0.54
C ALA A 16 11.38 0.23 1.19
N TYR A 17 11.91 1.31 0.61
CA TYR A 17 11.74 2.67 1.14
C TYR A 17 10.29 3.13 1.06
N TYR A 18 9.59 2.83 -0.03
CA TYR A 18 8.17 3.13 -0.17
C TYR A 18 7.34 2.36 0.87
N SER A 19 7.56 1.06 0.99
CA SER A 19 6.89 0.23 1.99
C SER A 19 7.15 0.72 3.42
N ALA A 20 8.41 1.06 3.74
CA ALA A 20 8.78 1.61 5.04
C ALA A 20 8.07 2.94 5.32
N ALA A 21 8.06 3.88 4.36
CA ALA A 21 7.38 5.16 4.51
C ALA A 21 5.87 5.01 4.73
N LYS A 22 5.21 4.13 3.96
CA LYS A 22 3.77 3.89 4.08
C LYS A 22 3.39 3.12 5.34
N SER A 23 4.27 2.23 5.83
CA SER A 23 4.13 1.57 7.13
C SER A 23 4.27 2.57 8.28
N ALA A 24 5.28 3.43 8.23
CA ALA A 24 5.49 4.49 9.22
C ALA A 24 4.30 5.45 9.30
N LEU A 25 3.74 5.86 8.15
CA LEU A 25 2.55 6.71 8.10
C LEU A 25 1.33 6.03 8.73
N CYS A 26 1.16 4.73 8.53
CA CYS A 26 0.07 3.97 9.16
C CYS A 26 0.27 3.91 10.68
N ALA A 27 1.47 3.59 11.16
CA ALA A 27 1.80 3.55 12.58
C ALA A 27 1.59 4.92 13.25
N TYR A 28 2.08 6.00 12.62
CA TYR A 28 1.83 7.37 13.05
C TYR A 28 0.33 7.66 13.19
N THR A 29 -0.46 7.28 12.17
CA THR A 29 -1.92 7.54 12.18
C THR A 29 -2.61 6.80 13.32
N LEU A 30 -2.19 5.57 13.62
CA LEU A 30 -2.74 4.78 14.72
C LEU A 30 -2.46 5.41 16.09
N ALA A 31 -1.23 5.92 16.30
CA ALA A 31 -0.88 6.65 17.51
C ALA A 31 -1.72 7.93 17.63
N LEU A 32 -1.71 8.76 16.57
CA LEU A 32 -2.46 9.99 16.50
C LEU A 32 -3.96 9.77 16.77
N ALA A 33 -4.56 8.70 16.23
CA ALA A 33 -5.98 8.40 16.44
C ALA A 33 -6.34 8.25 17.93
N ASN A 34 -5.42 7.70 18.74
CA ASN A 34 -5.62 7.60 20.19
C ASN A 34 -5.38 8.94 20.90
N GLU A 35 -4.38 9.69 20.50
CA GLU A 35 -4.02 10.98 21.09
C GLU A 35 -5.14 12.02 20.92
N VAL A 36 -5.77 12.06 19.73
CA VAL A 36 -6.77 13.09 19.42
C VAL A 36 -8.21 12.66 19.74
N ARG A 37 -8.43 11.38 20.08
CA ARG A 37 -9.76 10.86 20.40
C ARG A 37 -10.49 11.61 21.53
N PRO A 38 -9.83 12.04 22.64
CA PRO A 38 -10.49 12.81 23.68
C PRO A 38 -11.04 14.15 23.21
N PHE A 39 -10.53 14.69 22.10
CA PHE A 39 -10.97 15.95 21.51
C PHE A 39 -12.08 15.75 20.45
N GLY A 40 -12.62 14.54 20.28
CA GLY A 40 -13.62 14.24 19.28
C GLY A 40 -13.07 14.17 17.85
N ILE A 41 -11.75 14.22 17.68
CA ILE A 41 -11.09 14.18 16.37
C ILE A 41 -10.84 12.71 15.99
N THR A 42 -11.04 12.39 14.70
CA THR A 42 -10.78 11.06 14.14
C THR A 42 -9.61 11.13 13.17
N ALA A 43 -8.60 10.30 13.38
CA ALA A 43 -7.51 10.11 12.42
C ALA A 43 -7.65 8.74 11.75
N VAL A 44 -7.52 8.70 10.41
CA VAL A 44 -7.72 7.48 9.60
C VAL A 44 -6.57 7.35 8.61
N CYS A 45 -5.96 6.17 8.53
CA CYS A 45 -5.06 5.76 7.47
C CYS A 45 -5.85 4.98 6.41
N ILE A 46 -5.92 5.51 5.20
CA ILE A 46 -6.48 4.78 4.05
C ILE A 46 -5.34 4.07 3.34
N GLN A 47 -5.52 2.79 3.07
CA GLN A 47 -4.57 1.93 2.36
C GLN A 47 -5.15 1.54 1.00
N PRO A 48 -4.95 2.34 -0.05
CA PRO A 48 -5.28 1.92 -1.40
C PRO A 48 -4.35 0.79 -1.85
N GLY A 49 -4.87 -0.06 -2.73
CA GLY A 49 -4.06 -0.89 -3.61
C GLY A 49 -3.67 -0.09 -4.86
N ASP A 50 -3.57 -0.78 -5.99
CA ASP A 50 -3.16 -0.17 -7.25
C ASP A 50 -4.24 0.76 -7.80
N ILE A 51 -3.82 1.94 -8.23
CA ILE A 51 -4.67 2.98 -8.83
C ILE A 51 -4.04 3.37 -10.17
N ARG A 52 -4.81 3.34 -11.23
CA ARG A 52 -4.41 3.74 -12.57
C ARG A 52 -4.31 5.27 -12.67
N THR A 53 -3.11 5.80 -12.45
CA THR A 53 -2.82 7.24 -12.50
C THR A 53 -1.57 7.52 -13.33
N GLY A 54 -1.23 8.79 -13.52
CA GLY A 54 0.05 9.22 -14.09
C GLY A 54 1.26 8.91 -13.21
N PHE A 55 1.08 8.36 -12.02
CA PHE A 55 2.17 8.03 -11.09
C PHE A 55 3.16 7.03 -11.71
N THR A 56 2.66 6.01 -12.42
CA THR A 56 3.49 5.00 -13.09
C THR A 56 4.43 5.64 -14.11
N ALA A 57 3.92 6.58 -14.91
CA ALA A 57 4.71 7.28 -15.93
C ALA A 57 5.70 8.29 -15.32
N ALA A 58 5.36 8.87 -14.16
CA ALA A 58 6.20 9.82 -13.45
C ALA A 58 7.28 9.17 -12.56
N ARG A 59 7.26 7.84 -12.41
CA ARG A 59 8.25 7.12 -11.59
C ARG A 59 9.63 7.25 -12.19
N GLU A 60 10.57 7.78 -11.41
CA GLU A 60 11.98 7.65 -11.72
C GLU A 60 12.42 6.20 -11.56
N LYS A 61 12.96 5.62 -12.62
CA LYS A 61 13.40 4.23 -12.67
C LYS A 61 14.91 4.20 -12.71
N THR A 62 15.51 3.47 -11.80
CA THR A 62 16.91 3.09 -11.91
C THR A 62 17.01 1.58 -12.05
N ILE A 63 17.80 1.14 -13.01
CA ILE A 63 18.16 -0.25 -13.21
C ILE A 63 19.63 -0.51 -12.81
N LEU A 64 20.24 0.44 -12.11
CA LEU A 64 21.60 0.26 -11.61
C LEU A 64 21.69 -0.98 -10.73
N GLY A 65 22.60 -1.88 -11.07
CA GLY A 65 22.80 -3.14 -10.37
C GLY A 65 21.83 -4.25 -10.76
N ASP A 66 20.95 -4.06 -11.75
CA ASP A 66 20.01 -5.10 -12.17
C ASP A 66 20.71 -6.34 -12.77
N ASP A 67 21.89 -6.16 -13.34
CA ASP A 67 22.79 -7.22 -13.75
C ASP A 67 23.20 -8.11 -12.56
N VAL A 68 23.55 -7.53 -11.42
CA VAL A 68 23.86 -8.23 -10.17
C VAL A 68 22.66 -9.02 -9.66
N TYR A 69 21.47 -8.48 -9.83
CA TYR A 69 20.19 -9.13 -9.46
C TYR A 69 19.60 -10.03 -10.56
N GLY A 70 20.31 -10.26 -11.67
CA GLY A 70 19.87 -11.12 -12.77
C GLY A 70 18.56 -10.66 -13.42
N GLY A 71 18.37 -9.35 -13.59
CA GLY A 71 17.19 -8.77 -14.22
C GLY A 71 15.94 -8.71 -13.31
N ARG A 72 16.08 -9.03 -12.02
CA ARG A 72 14.93 -9.10 -11.07
C ARG A 72 14.32 -7.74 -10.78
N ILE A 73 15.14 -6.68 -10.76
CA ILE A 73 14.65 -5.31 -10.52
C ILE A 73 13.72 -4.90 -11.67
N ALA A 74 14.16 -5.05 -12.91
CA ALA A 74 13.38 -4.71 -14.08
C ALA A 74 12.06 -5.52 -14.17
N ARG A 75 12.12 -6.84 -13.89
CA ARG A 75 10.91 -7.67 -13.86
C ARG A 75 9.94 -7.25 -12.78
N SER A 76 10.41 -6.96 -11.58
CA SER A 76 9.57 -6.50 -10.47
C SER A 76 8.89 -5.17 -10.82
N VAL A 77 9.64 -4.20 -11.32
CA VAL A 77 9.10 -2.90 -11.74
C VAL A 77 8.04 -3.07 -12.83
N ALA A 78 8.32 -3.88 -13.86
CA ALA A 78 7.35 -4.15 -14.93
C ALA A 78 6.07 -4.84 -14.42
N GLY A 79 6.19 -5.72 -13.42
CA GLY A 79 5.04 -6.34 -12.75
C GLY A 79 4.17 -5.31 -12.05
N MET A 80 4.79 -4.47 -11.22
CA MET A 80 4.10 -3.40 -10.48
C MET A 80 3.42 -2.39 -11.42
N GLU A 81 4.07 -2.00 -12.51
CA GLU A 81 3.48 -1.09 -13.51
C GLU A 81 2.24 -1.67 -14.17
N ARG A 82 2.28 -2.96 -14.48
CA ARG A 82 1.13 -3.68 -15.02
C ARG A 82 -0.04 -3.72 -14.04
N ASP A 83 0.24 -3.97 -12.77
CA ASP A 83 -0.77 -4.00 -11.71
C ASP A 83 -1.38 -2.61 -11.51
N GLU A 84 -0.55 -1.54 -11.50
CA GLU A 84 -1.01 -0.15 -11.43
C GLU A 84 -1.89 0.23 -12.64
N GLN A 85 -1.50 -0.16 -13.85
CA GLN A 85 -2.28 0.11 -15.08
C GLN A 85 -3.64 -0.61 -15.09
N ASN A 86 -3.72 -1.76 -14.43
CA ASN A 86 -4.96 -2.52 -14.25
C ASN A 86 -5.68 -2.20 -12.92
N GLY A 87 -5.15 -1.25 -12.16
CA GLY A 87 -5.69 -0.81 -10.89
C GLY A 87 -7.04 -0.09 -11.00
N MET A 88 -7.62 0.25 -9.85
CA MET A 88 -8.87 1.00 -9.81
C MET A 88 -8.72 2.39 -10.44
N SER A 89 -9.85 2.98 -10.90
CA SER A 89 -9.80 4.34 -11.41
C SER A 89 -9.56 5.37 -10.30
N PRO A 90 -8.91 6.51 -10.62
CA PRO A 90 -8.70 7.60 -9.68
C PRO A 90 -10.00 8.11 -9.05
N GLU A 91 -11.09 8.17 -9.84
CA GLU A 91 -12.41 8.62 -9.39
C GLU A 91 -13.00 7.66 -8.35
N THR A 92 -12.79 6.35 -8.51
CA THR A 92 -13.23 5.35 -7.54
C THR A 92 -12.47 5.49 -6.22
N ALA A 93 -11.16 5.67 -6.29
CA ALA A 93 -10.33 5.92 -5.12
C ALA A 93 -10.74 7.22 -4.41
N ALA A 94 -10.91 8.30 -5.17
CA ALA A 94 -11.30 9.62 -4.65
C ALA A 94 -12.68 9.58 -3.95
N ARG A 95 -13.66 8.94 -4.57
CA ARG A 95 -15.00 8.77 -3.94
C ARG A 95 -14.92 8.00 -2.63
N TYR A 96 -14.09 6.95 -2.58
CA TYR A 96 -13.89 6.20 -1.34
C TYR A 96 -13.25 7.06 -0.27
N ILE A 97 -12.21 7.83 -0.61
CA ILE A 97 -11.50 8.72 0.32
C ILE A 97 -12.45 9.80 0.86
N ALA A 98 -13.21 10.46 -0.01
CA ALA A 98 -14.21 11.44 0.39
C ALA A 98 -15.28 10.83 1.32
N GLY A 99 -15.81 9.66 0.98
CA GLY A 99 -16.77 8.96 1.83
C GLY A 99 -16.20 8.57 3.20
N VAL A 100 -14.91 8.29 3.30
CA VAL A 100 -14.26 8.06 4.60
C VAL A 100 -14.12 9.35 5.38
N ALA A 101 -13.79 10.46 4.72
CA ALA A 101 -13.66 11.77 5.37
C ALA A 101 -14.98 12.24 5.99
N ASP A 102 -16.10 11.97 5.31
CA ASP A 102 -17.46 12.32 5.77
C ASP A 102 -18.05 11.28 6.75
N SER A 103 -17.41 10.13 6.89
CA SER A 103 -17.93 9.02 7.69
C SER A 103 -17.81 9.27 9.20
N ARG A 104 -18.84 8.91 9.93
CA ARG A 104 -18.79 8.82 11.40
C ARG A 104 -18.15 7.53 11.92
N ASP A 105 -17.81 6.59 11.04
CA ASP A 105 -17.14 5.35 11.43
C ASP A 105 -15.67 5.62 11.79
N LYS A 106 -15.32 5.31 13.02
CA LYS A 106 -14.03 5.64 13.66
C LYS A 106 -12.94 4.59 13.45
N LYS A 107 -13.06 3.71 12.44
CA LYS A 107 -12.01 2.71 12.16
C LYS A 107 -10.73 3.42 11.71
N PRO A 108 -9.61 3.26 12.43
CA PRO A 108 -8.39 4.03 12.15
C PRO A 108 -7.63 3.54 10.91
N VAL A 109 -7.92 2.35 10.40
CA VAL A 109 -7.33 1.82 9.17
C VAL A 109 -8.42 1.35 8.21
N ARG A 110 -8.30 1.75 6.94
CA ARG A 110 -9.24 1.38 5.89
C ARG A 110 -8.51 1.00 4.62
N THR A 111 -8.65 -0.25 4.21
CA THR A 111 -8.13 -0.74 2.93
C THR A 111 -9.16 -0.58 1.84
N VAL A 112 -8.74 -0.07 0.67
CA VAL A 112 -9.60 0.12 -0.50
C VAL A 112 -9.55 -1.11 -1.39
N GLY A 113 -10.73 -1.57 -1.83
CA GLY A 113 -10.86 -2.76 -2.67
C GLY A 113 -10.98 -4.07 -1.87
N PHE A 114 -11.83 -4.97 -2.34
CA PHE A 114 -12.11 -6.22 -1.64
C PHE A 114 -10.90 -7.16 -1.63
N SER A 115 -10.26 -7.35 -2.78
CA SER A 115 -9.06 -8.20 -2.92
C SER A 115 -7.93 -7.74 -1.98
N TYR A 116 -7.67 -6.44 -1.92
CA TYR A 116 -6.65 -5.88 -1.05
C TYR A 116 -6.97 -6.02 0.44
N LYS A 117 -8.27 -5.90 0.81
CA LYS A 117 -8.71 -6.21 2.19
C LYS A 117 -8.39 -7.65 2.56
N LEU A 118 -8.68 -8.58 1.66
CA LEU A 118 -8.38 -10.01 1.86
C LEU A 118 -6.87 -10.24 2.03
N VAL A 119 -6.05 -9.64 1.16
CA VAL A 119 -4.58 -9.71 1.26
C VAL A 119 -4.09 -9.20 2.62
N CYS A 120 -4.56 -8.03 3.06
CA CYS A 120 -4.18 -7.47 4.36
C CYS A 120 -4.63 -8.33 5.54
N VAL A 121 -5.80 -8.97 5.46
CA VAL A 121 -6.28 -9.90 6.49
C VAL A 121 -5.43 -11.17 6.53
N LEU A 122 -5.18 -11.77 5.37
CA LEU A 122 -4.35 -12.97 5.27
C LEU A 122 -2.92 -12.72 5.74
N ALA A 123 -2.35 -11.55 5.41
CA ALA A 123 -1.01 -11.18 5.87
C ALA A 123 -0.90 -11.05 7.40
N LYS A 124 -2.02 -10.76 8.09
CA LYS A 124 -2.06 -10.72 9.56
C LYS A 124 -2.26 -12.09 10.19
N LEU A 125 -2.90 -13.02 9.48
CA LEU A 125 -3.22 -14.35 10.01
C LEU A 125 -2.12 -15.37 9.71
N LEU A 126 -1.41 -15.20 8.60
CA LEU A 126 -0.36 -16.13 8.18
C LEU A 126 0.98 -15.83 8.87
N PRO A 127 1.82 -16.85 9.09
CA PRO A 127 3.18 -16.65 9.57
C PRO A 127 3.95 -15.70 8.64
N VAL A 128 4.70 -14.77 9.21
CA VAL A 128 5.49 -13.77 8.46
C VAL A 128 6.37 -14.41 7.36
N ARG A 129 6.97 -15.57 7.66
CA ARG A 129 7.78 -16.32 6.68
C ARG A 129 6.98 -16.74 5.44
N ALA A 130 5.72 -17.14 5.63
CA ALA A 130 4.85 -17.57 4.52
C ALA A 130 4.47 -16.39 3.65
N VAL A 131 4.06 -15.27 4.28
CA VAL A 131 3.73 -14.02 3.57
C VAL A 131 4.94 -13.52 2.78
N ASN A 132 6.10 -13.40 3.43
CA ASN A 132 7.32 -12.89 2.80
C ASN A 132 7.78 -13.76 1.63
N ARG A 133 7.69 -15.10 1.76
CA ARG A 133 8.01 -16.03 0.65
C ARG A 133 7.04 -15.87 -0.52
N LEU A 134 5.73 -15.73 -0.25
CA LEU A 134 4.74 -15.53 -1.29
C LEU A 134 4.98 -14.23 -2.06
N VAL A 135 5.20 -13.13 -1.33
CA VAL A 135 5.50 -11.83 -1.94
C VAL A 135 6.82 -11.86 -2.73
N GLY A 136 7.84 -12.57 -2.22
CA GLY A 136 9.09 -12.78 -2.93
C GLY A 136 8.89 -13.47 -4.27
N ARG A 137 8.05 -14.52 -4.32
CA ARG A 137 7.72 -15.20 -5.57
C ARG A 137 6.96 -14.34 -6.58
N LEU A 138 6.10 -13.45 -6.09
CA LEU A 138 5.31 -12.59 -6.96
C LEU A 138 6.10 -11.42 -7.56
N TYR A 139 7.06 -10.87 -6.79
CA TYR A 139 7.73 -9.61 -7.15
C TYR A 139 9.26 -9.70 -7.20
N ALA A 140 9.89 -10.80 -6.82
CA ALA A 140 11.34 -10.91 -6.77
C ALA A 140 11.91 -12.15 -7.49
N GLU A 141 11.09 -13.05 -7.98
CA GLU A 141 11.46 -14.18 -8.85
C GLU A 141 10.93 -13.96 -10.27
#